data_7d3fbd75aa4c4d8f348f16aaa02870a8
#
_entry.id   7d3fbd75aa4c4d8f348f16aaa02870a8
#
_cell.length_a   1.000
_cell.length_b   1.000
_cell.length_c   1.000
_cell.angle_alpha   90.00
_cell.angle_beta   90.00
_cell.angle_gamma   90.00
#
_symmetry.space_group_name_H-M   'P 1'
#
loop_
_entity.id
_entity.type
_entity.pdbx_description
1 polymer ?
#
loop_
_entity_poly.entity_id
_entity_poly.type
_entity_poly.pdbx_seq_one_letter_code
_entity_poly.pdbx_strand_id
1 'polypeptide(L)'
;INEALKRDLGKSNFESYMCEVGLVLSELTYMIRHTPSYAKEKTVLTPIAQFASRSYKKPSPYGVVLVMSPWNYPFLLTIDPLVDAIAAGNTVVLKPSAYSPNTNRVIESIIDECFDPHYVAVVNGGRAENTSLLNEHFDYIFFTGSQHVGREVMAKASAHLTPVTLELGGKSPCIVEKSANLKLAARRIVFGKYLNCGQTCVAPDYIYCDKEIKDELIRQIQKQIKKQFGSTPLNNKNYGKIINEKHFTRIHNLIDPNKVVCGGDSNPGTLQIAPTVMDHVTFQDAVMQEEIFGPVLPVLTYDSLDEA
;
A
#
# COMPACT_ATOMS: atom_id res chain seq x y z
N ILE A 1 6.58 16.19 -7.99
CA ILE A 1 6.17 14.97 -7.27
C ILE A 1 6.82 14.93 -5.89
N ASN A 2 8.15 14.96 -5.76
CA ASN A 2 8.85 14.84 -4.47
C ASN A 2 8.39 15.86 -3.42
N GLU A 3 8.22 17.14 -3.83
CA GLU A 3 7.77 18.19 -2.93
C GLU A 3 6.30 17.98 -2.49
N ALA A 4 5.46 17.45 -3.36
CA ALA A 4 4.08 17.12 -3.05
C ALA A 4 3.98 15.97 -2.03
N LEU A 5 4.73 14.89 -2.25
CA LEU A 5 4.84 13.76 -1.34
C LEU A 5 5.39 14.16 0.04
N LYS A 6 6.35 15.09 0.05
CA LYS A 6 6.88 15.65 1.29
C LYS A 6 5.81 16.45 2.05
N ARG A 7 4.99 17.25 1.37
CA ARG A 7 3.89 18.01 1.99
C ARG A 7 2.81 17.08 2.56
N ASP A 8 2.42 16.06 1.82
CA ASP A 8 1.35 15.16 2.23
C ASP A 8 1.81 14.18 3.33
N LEU A 9 2.94 13.50 3.14
CA LEU A 9 3.39 12.37 3.97
C LEU A 9 4.73 12.60 4.69
N GLY A 10 5.41 13.72 4.45
CA GLY A 10 6.74 13.96 5.02
C GLY A 10 7.84 13.12 4.39
N LYS A 11 7.59 12.43 3.27
CA LYS A 11 8.57 11.56 2.61
C LYS A 11 9.80 12.34 2.18
N SER A 12 10.99 11.77 2.41
CA SER A 12 12.24 12.28 1.86
C SER A 12 12.29 12.06 0.34
N ASN A 13 13.15 12.82 -0.36
CA ASN A 13 13.34 12.63 -1.81
C ASN A 13 13.80 11.21 -2.15
N PHE A 14 14.63 10.61 -1.29
CA PHE A 14 15.08 9.23 -1.48
C PHE A 14 13.90 8.24 -1.37
N GLU A 15 13.10 8.37 -0.34
CA GLU A 15 11.93 7.50 -0.13
C GLU A 15 10.89 7.69 -1.24
N SER A 16 10.62 8.96 -1.64
CA SER A 16 9.71 9.28 -2.74
C SER A 16 10.15 8.64 -4.06
N TYR A 17 11.46 8.67 -4.35
CA TYR A 17 11.97 8.01 -5.56
C TYR A 17 11.92 6.49 -5.44
N MET A 18 12.44 5.94 -4.34
CA MET A 18 12.57 4.50 -4.14
C MET A 18 11.20 3.78 -4.13
N CYS A 19 10.19 4.41 -3.51
CA CYS A 19 8.90 3.76 -3.25
C CYS A 19 7.77 4.20 -4.18
N GLU A 20 7.97 5.25 -4.97
CA GLU A 20 6.92 5.75 -5.86
C GLU A 20 7.46 6.04 -7.26
N VAL A 21 8.23 7.11 -7.44
CA VAL A 21 8.62 7.57 -8.79
C VAL A 21 9.45 6.52 -9.55
N GLY A 22 10.43 5.92 -8.87
CA GLY A 22 11.31 4.92 -9.49
C GLY A 22 10.56 3.64 -9.88
N LEU A 23 9.56 3.24 -9.10
CA LEU A 23 8.73 2.06 -9.41
C LEU A 23 7.84 2.34 -10.62
N VAL A 24 7.17 3.49 -10.67
CA VAL A 24 6.38 3.92 -11.85
C VAL A 24 7.23 3.95 -13.12
N LEU A 25 8.43 4.52 -13.06
CA LEU A 25 9.32 4.54 -14.22
C LEU A 25 9.76 3.15 -14.66
N SER A 26 9.93 2.24 -13.70
CA SER A 26 10.25 0.84 -13.98
C SER A 26 9.07 0.14 -14.67
N GLU A 27 7.84 0.32 -14.15
CA GLU A 27 6.62 -0.25 -14.72
C GLU A 27 6.35 0.29 -16.14
N LEU A 28 6.42 1.60 -16.33
CA LEU A 28 6.34 2.22 -17.66
C LEU A 28 7.32 1.59 -18.65
N THR A 29 8.58 1.44 -18.23
CA THR A 29 9.62 0.85 -19.07
C THR A 29 9.30 -0.62 -19.41
N TYR A 30 8.78 -1.35 -18.43
CA TYR A 30 8.38 -2.74 -18.59
C TYR A 30 7.21 -2.85 -19.58
N MET A 31 6.15 -2.07 -19.39
CA MET A 31 4.94 -2.13 -20.22
C MET A 31 5.21 -1.66 -21.65
N ILE A 32 6.01 -0.61 -21.88
CA ILE A 32 6.43 -0.20 -23.22
C ILE A 32 7.10 -1.36 -24.00
N ARG A 33 7.90 -2.16 -23.32
CA ARG A 33 8.60 -3.30 -23.94
C ARG A 33 7.71 -4.52 -24.16
N HIS A 34 6.75 -4.78 -23.29
CA HIS A 34 6.00 -6.03 -23.24
C HIS A 34 4.59 -5.96 -23.84
N THR A 35 3.96 -4.79 -23.89
CA THR A 35 2.60 -4.59 -24.44
C THR A 35 2.43 -5.21 -25.84
N PRO A 36 3.39 -5.06 -26.80
CA PRO A 36 3.25 -5.71 -28.11
C PRO A 36 3.18 -7.23 -28.03
N SER A 37 3.83 -7.83 -27.01
CA SER A 37 3.78 -9.28 -26.77
C SER A 37 2.46 -9.73 -26.13
N TYR A 38 1.95 -8.92 -25.19
CA TYR A 38 0.70 -9.20 -24.51
C TYR A 38 -0.53 -9.06 -25.42
N ALA A 39 -0.47 -8.12 -26.38
CA ALA A 39 -1.54 -7.91 -27.37
C ALA A 39 -1.65 -9.01 -28.44
N LYS A 40 -0.68 -9.92 -28.53
CA LYS A 40 -0.66 -10.98 -29.54
C LYS A 40 -1.72 -12.05 -29.30
N GLU A 41 -2.35 -12.50 -30.38
CA GLU A 41 -3.20 -13.69 -30.37
C GLU A 41 -2.38 -14.93 -30.00
N LYS A 42 -2.93 -15.78 -29.15
CA LYS A 42 -2.33 -17.06 -28.75
C LYS A 42 -3.15 -18.22 -29.32
N THR A 43 -2.59 -18.96 -30.29
CA THR A 43 -3.22 -20.17 -30.82
C THR A 43 -3.39 -21.21 -29.71
N VAL A 44 -4.53 -21.87 -29.66
CA VAL A 44 -4.86 -22.95 -28.74
C VAL A 44 -5.26 -24.21 -29.55
N LEU A 45 -5.27 -25.38 -28.90
CA LEU A 45 -5.71 -26.61 -29.55
C LEU A 45 -7.18 -26.47 -29.99
N THR A 46 -7.41 -26.78 -31.26
CA THR A 46 -8.77 -26.89 -31.80
C THR A 46 -9.28 -28.31 -31.64
N PRO A 47 -10.47 -28.53 -31.05
CA PRO A 47 -11.06 -29.88 -30.97
C PRO A 47 -11.21 -30.53 -32.34
N ILE A 48 -10.97 -31.85 -32.42
CA ILE A 48 -11.05 -32.62 -33.69
C ILE A 48 -12.44 -32.46 -34.35
N ALA A 49 -13.51 -32.34 -33.56
CA ALA A 49 -14.87 -32.13 -34.05
C ALA A 49 -15.04 -30.80 -34.85
N GLN A 50 -14.10 -29.89 -34.72
CA GLN A 50 -14.05 -28.60 -35.45
C GLN A 50 -12.90 -28.60 -36.48
N PHE A 51 -12.58 -29.77 -37.05
CA PHE A 51 -11.57 -29.89 -38.07
C PHE A 51 -11.77 -28.87 -39.20
N ALA A 52 -10.64 -28.36 -39.71
CA ALA A 52 -10.51 -27.24 -40.66
C ALA A 52 -10.74 -25.84 -40.09
N SER A 53 -10.88 -25.70 -38.75
CA SER A 53 -10.90 -24.40 -38.10
C SER A 53 -9.65 -24.13 -37.24
N ARG A 54 -9.44 -22.88 -36.85
CA ARG A 54 -8.34 -22.45 -35.97
C ARG A 54 -8.92 -21.79 -34.73
N SER A 55 -8.48 -22.25 -33.55
CA SER A 55 -8.86 -21.68 -32.28
C SER A 55 -7.72 -20.81 -31.71
N TYR A 56 -8.05 -19.64 -31.18
CA TYR A 56 -7.09 -18.73 -30.56
C TYR A 56 -7.72 -17.90 -29.45
N LYS A 57 -6.89 -17.40 -28.54
CA LYS A 57 -7.25 -16.39 -27.54
C LYS A 57 -6.74 -15.04 -28.02
N LYS A 58 -7.59 -14.04 -28.04
CA LYS A 58 -7.24 -12.65 -28.38
C LYS A 58 -7.53 -11.75 -27.18
N PRO A 59 -6.54 -10.98 -26.66
CA PRO A 59 -6.78 -9.97 -25.67
C PRO A 59 -7.75 -8.91 -26.19
N SER A 60 -8.62 -8.42 -25.32
CA SER A 60 -9.55 -7.30 -25.59
C SER A 60 -9.61 -6.42 -24.36
N PRO A 61 -9.64 -5.09 -24.50
CA PRO A 61 -9.86 -4.19 -23.37
C PRO A 61 -11.25 -4.42 -22.75
N TYR A 62 -11.38 -4.07 -21.48
CA TYR A 62 -12.68 -4.03 -20.81
C TYR A 62 -13.55 -2.89 -21.35
N GLY A 63 -12.98 -1.68 -21.52
CA GLY A 63 -13.68 -0.47 -21.92
C GLY A 63 -13.29 0.71 -21.03
N VAL A 64 -14.23 1.24 -20.25
CA VAL A 64 -14.02 2.33 -19.31
C VAL A 64 -13.67 1.78 -17.92
N VAL A 65 -12.49 2.07 -17.43
CA VAL A 65 -11.95 1.57 -16.16
C VAL A 65 -11.95 2.69 -15.12
N LEU A 66 -12.47 2.43 -13.93
CA LEU A 66 -12.29 3.30 -12.75
C LEU A 66 -11.11 2.81 -11.91
N VAL A 67 -10.13 3.67 -11.67
CA VAL A 67 -9.03 3.43 -10.73
C VAL A 67 -9.22 4.31 -9.50
N MET A 68 -9.49 3.70 -8.35
CA MET A 68 -9.63 4.39 -7.07
C MET A 68 -8.40 4.10 -6.21
N SER A 69 -7.56 5.11 -5.97
CA SER A 69 -6.26 4.93 -5.31
C SER A 69 -6.21 5.49 -3.90
N PRO A 70 -5.35 4.93 -3.03
CA PRO A 70 -5.20 5.32 -1.64
C PRO A 70 -4.23 6.52 -1.49
N TRP A 71 -4.02 6.92 -0.25
CA TRP A 71 -3.20 8.08 0.13
C TRP A 71 -1.78 7.74 0.58
N ASN A 72 -1.47 6.45 0.84
CA ASN A 72 -0.18 6.07 1.46
C ASN A 72 1.00 6.01 0.47
N TYR A 73 0.75 5.61 -0.76
CA TYR A 73 1.64 5.72 -1.92
C TYR A 73 0.85 6.33 -3.08
N PRO A 74 0.48 7.62 -2.95
CA PRO A 74 -0.56 8.19 -3.81
C PRO A 74 -0.14 8.30 -5.27
N PHE A 75 1.14 8.52 -5.56
CA PHE A 75 1.64 8.59 -6.94
C PHE A 75 1.74 7.19 -7.55
N LEU A 76 2.43 6.26 -6.87
CA LEU A 76 2.60 4.88 -7.33
C LEU A 76 1.26 4.21 -7.59
N LEU A 77 0.40 4.16 -6.55
CA LEU A 77 -0.85 3.40 -6.61
C LEU A 77 -1.96 4.07 -7.44
N THR A 78 -1.70 5.25 -7.99
CA THR A 78 -2.54 5.87 -9.02
C THR A 78 -2.00 5.59 -10.41
N ILE A 79 -0.69 5.73 -10.61
CA ILE A 79 -0.10 5.70 -11.96
C ILE A 79 0.19 4.27 -12.43
N ASP A 80 0.63 3.35 -11.57
CA ASP A 80 0.86 1.97 -12.00
C ASP A 80 -0.41 1.30 -12.56
N PRO A 81 -1.58 1.32 -11.86
CA PRO A 81 -2.81 0.79 -12.44
C PRO A 81 -3.27 1.52 -13.70
N LEU A 82 -2.99 2.83 -13.82
CA LEU A 82 -3.24 3.59 -15.04
C LEU A 82 -2.42 3.07 -16.20
N VAL A 83 -1.12 2.87 -15.99
CA VAL A 83 -0.19 2.35 -17.02
C VAL A 83 -0.68 1.00 -17.55
N ASP A 84 -1.08 0.10 -16.66
CA ASP A 84 -1.57 -1.22 -17.02
C ASP A 84 -2.92 -1.16 -17.76
N ALA A 85 -3.83 -0.31 -17.29
CA ALA A 85 -5.13 -0.13 -17.91
C ALA A 85 -5.00 0.43 -19.35
N ILE A 86 -4.13 1.43 -19.56
CA ILE A 86 -3.85 2.00 -20.88
C ILE A 86 -3.15 0.98 -21.78
N ALA A 87 -2.16 0.25 -21.27
CA ALA A 87 -1.45 -0.79 -22.01
C ALA A 87 -2.39 -1.91 -22.48
N ALA A 88 -3.45 -2.19 -21.71
CA ALA A 88 -4.50 -3.13 -22.09
C ALA A 88 -5.52 -2.55 -23.08
N GLY A 89 -5.45 -1.24 -23.42
CA GLY A 89 -6.31 -0.57 -24.41
C GLY A 89 -7.58 0.05 -23.84
N ASN A 90 -7.65 0.29 -22.51
CA ASN A 90 -8.81 0.88 -21.86
C ASN A 90 -8.74 2.42 -21.83
N THR A 91 -9.90 3.06 -21.66
CA THR A 91 -10.01 4.44 -21.19
C THR A 91 -10.14 4.45 -19.67
N VAL A 92 -9.67 5.50 -19.00
CA VAL A 92 -9.50 5.45 -17.53
C VAL A 92 -10.06 6.71 -16.86
N VAL A 93 -10.82 6.51 -15.80
CA VAL A 93 -11.15 7.54 -14.83
C VAL A 93 -10.33 7.29 -13.56
N LEU A 94 -9.51 8.26 -13.17
CA LEU A 94 -8.72 8.22 -11.95
C LEU A 94 -9.44 8.93 -10.81
N LYS A 95 -9.51 8.29 -9.67
CA LYS A 95 -10.05 8.87 -8.43
C LYS A 95 -9.03 8.74 -7.30
N PRO A 96 -8.04 9.65 -7.23
CA PRO A 96 -7.06 9.64 -6.14
C PRO A 96 -7.70 10.05 -4.81
N SER A 97 -7.08 9.63 -3.70
CA SER A 97 -7.59 9.90 -2.37
C SER A 97 -7.55 11.40 -2.00
N ALA A 98 -8.63 11.91 -1.43
CA ALA A 98 -8.68 13.29 -0.92
C ALA A 98 -7.66 13.61 0.20
N TYR A 99 -7.05 12.58 0.82
CA TYR A 99 -6.08 12.77 1.91
C TYR A 99 -4.68 13.18 1.44
N SER A 100 -4.38 13.06 0.13
CA SER A 100 -3.10 13.46 -0.47
C SER A 100 -3.26 14.61 -1.48
N PRO A 101 -3.79 15.79 -1.09
CA PRO A 101 -4.22 16.83 -2.02
C PRO A 101 -3.08 17.48 -2.80
N ASN A 102 -1.85 17.49 -2.26
CA ASN A 102 -0.70 18.05 -2.99
C ASN A 102 -0.26 17.12 -4.10
N THR A 103 -0.22 15.81 -3.84
CA THR A 103 0.12 14.80 -4.83
C THR A 103 -0.95 14.70 -5.91
N ASN A 104 -2.23 14.78 -5.55
CA ASN A 104 -3.34 14.76 -6.51
C ASN A 104 -3.25 15.88 -7.55
N ARG A 105 -2.93 17.11 -7.11
CA ARG A 105 -2.74 18.25 -8.04
C ARG A 105 -1.61 18.00 -9.04
N VAL A 106 -0.54 17.35 -8.60
CA VAL A 106 0.57 17.00 -9.50
C VAL A 106 0.15 15.90 -10.48
N ILE A 107 -0.58 14.88 -10.00
CA ILE A 107 -1.12 13.83 -10.86
C ILE A 107 -2.05 14.44 -11.91
N GLU A 108 -3.02 15.26 -11.51
CA GLU A 108 -3.95 15.95 -12.41
C GLU A 108 -3.18 16.76 -13.48
N SER A 109 -2.21 17.58 -13.07
CA SER A 109 -1.39 18.36 -14.03
C SER A 109 -0.64 17.48 -15.03
N ILE A 110 -0.10 16.33 -14.60
CA ILE A 110 0.58 15.38 -15.50
C ILE A 110 -0.42 14.76 -16.49
N ILE A 111 -1.59 14.36 -16.00
CA ILE A 111 -2.61 13.73 -16.83
C ILE A 111 -3.15 14.72 -17.88
N ASP A 112 -3.46 15.95 -17.48
CA ASP A 112 -3.98 16.99 -18.37
C ASP A 112 -2.94 17.40 -19.44
N GLU A 113 -1.64 17.32 -19.12
CA GLU A 113 -0.56 17.57 -20.09
C GLU A 113 -0.36 16.40 -21.07
N CYS A 114 -0.60 15.15 -20.63
CA CYS A 114 -0.27 13.96 -21.40
C CYS A 114 -1.44 13.38 -22.20
N PHE A 115 -2.70 13.60 -21.77
CA PHE A 115 -3.86 12.89 -22.31
C PHE A 115 -5.06 13.81 -22.59
N ASP A 116 -5.84 13.46 -23.61
CA ASP A 116 -7.18 14.02 -23.80
C ASP A 116 -8.11 13.54 -22.69
N PRO A 117 -8.96 14.41 -22.09
CA PRO A 117 -9.86 14.04 -21.01
C PRO A 117 -10.92 12.99 -21.40
N HIS A 118 -11.18 12.77 -22.71
CA HIS A 118 -11.99 11.66 -23.16
C HIS A 118 -11.28 10.31 -23.12
N TYR A 119 -9.96 10.32 -22.92
CA TYR A 119 -9.16 9.10 -22.83
C TYR A 119 -8.75 8.80 -21.39
N VAL A 120 -8.20 9.79 -20.68
CA VAL A 120 -7.88 9.68 -19.25
C VAL A 120 -8.37 10.93 -18.53
N ALA A 121 -9.21 10.77 -17.52
CA ALA A 121 -9.75 11.86 -16.71
C ALA A 121 -9.40 11.68 -15.23
N VAL A 122 -9.17 12.79 -14.52
CA VAL A 122 -8.96 12.80 -13.06
C VAL A 122 -10.18 13.43 -12.38
N VAL A 123 -10.74 12.72 -11.40
CA VAL A 123 -11.82 13.23 -10.56
C VAL A 123 -11.30 13.40 -9.14
N ASN A 124 -11.00 14.63 -8.75
CA ASN A 124 -10.65 14.97 -7.39
C ASN A 124 -11.90 15.09 -6.52
N GLY A 125 -11.74 14.88 -5.21
CA GLY A 125 -12.83 15.03 -4.26
C GLY A 125 -12.85 13.95 -3.19
N GLY A 126 -13.85 14.00 -2.32
CA GLY A 126 -13.97 13.15 -1.14
C GLY A 126 -15.05 12.06 -1.27
N ARG A 127 -15.80 11.89 -0.18
CA ARG A 127 -16.81 10.83 -0.09
C ARG A 127 -17.97 11.03 -1.08
N ALA A 128 -18.39 12.28 -1.32
CA ALA A 128 -19.48 12.57 -2.23
C ALA A 128 -19.14 12.14 -3.67
N GLU A 129 -17.95 12.50 -4.14
CA GLU A 129 -17.45 12.15 -5.46
C GLU A 129 -17.22 10.63 -5.59
N ASN A 130 -16.71 9.97 -4.53
CA ASN A 130 -16.60 8.50 -4.51
C ASN A 130 -17.97 7.84 -4.70
N THR A 131 -18.98 8.31 -3.96
CA THR A 131 -20.34 7.75 -4.05
C THR A 131 -20.97 8.01 -5.43
N SER A 132 -20.75 9.22 -6.00
CA SER A 132 -21.23 9.56 -7.34
C SER A 132 -20.61 8.64 -8.38
N LEU A 133 -19.27 8.49 -8.40
CA LEU A 133 -18.59 7.60 -9.35
C LEU A 133 -19.03 6.15 -9.22
N LEU A 134 -19.20 5.64 -8.00
CA LEU A 134 -19.61 4.26 -7.77
C LEU A 134 -21.09 3.98 -8.15
N ASN A 135 -21.88 5.02 -8.44
CA ASN A 135 -23.22 4.88 -9.01
C ASN A 135 -23.22 4.89 -10.55
N GLU A 136 -22.10 5.30 -11.18
CA GLU A 136 -21.94 5.25 -12.63
C GLU A 136 -21.57 3.83 -13.10
N HIS A 137 -21.79 3.58 -14.39
CA HIS A 137 -21.41 2.31 -15.02
C HIS A 137 -19.95 2.36 -15.49
N PHE A 138 -19.14 1.41 -14.99
CA PHE A 138 -17.78 1.14 -15.46
C PHE A 138 -17.71 -0.31 -15.94
N ASP A 139 -16.82 -0.58 -16.89
CA ASP A 139 -16.56 -1.93 -17.39
C ASP A 139 -15.58 -2.70 -16.47
N TYR A 140 -14.82 -1.97 -15.64
CA TYR A 140 -13.91 -2.54 -14.63
C TYR A 140 -13.62 -1.52 -13.52
N ILE A 141 -13.47 -1.98 -12.28
CA ILE A 141 -13.04 -1.12 -11.17
C ILE A 141 -11.80 -1.73 -10.50
N PHE A 142 -10.72 -0.94 -10.44
CA PHE A 142 -9.52 -1.25 -9.66
C PHE A 142 -9.51 -0.35 -8.42
N PHE A 143 -9.60 -0.95 -7.26
CA PHE A 143 -9.66 -0.23 -5.99
C PHE A 143 -8.53 -0.67 -5.06
N THR A 144 -7.81 0.29 -4.49
CA THR A 144 -6.85 0.06 -3.40
C THR A 144 -7.25 0.87 -2.17
N GLY A 145 -7.40 0.21 -1.02
CA GLY A 145 -7.79 0.89 0.22
C GLY A 145 -8.21 -0.04 1.35
N SER A 146 -9.06 0.46 2.24
CA SER A 146 -9.53 -0.33 3.38
C SER A 146 -10.56 -1.40 2.98
N GLN A 147 -10.60 -2.50 3.74
CA GLN A 147 -11.61 -3.56 3.58
C GLN A 147 -13.05 -3.02 3.67
N HIS A 148 -13.29 -2.01 4.52
CA HIS A 148 -14.61 -1.40 4.68
C HIS A 148 -15.09 -0.76 3.37
N VAL A 149 -14.25 0.08 2.74
CA VAL A 149 -14.57 0.72 1.46
C VAL A 149 -14.57 -0.30 0.32
N GLY A 150 -13.69 -1.30 0.34
CA GLY A 150 -13.69 -2.39 -0.64
C GLY A 150 -15.01 -3.15 -0.70
N ARG A 151 -15.66 -3.40 0.43
CA ARG A 151 -17.02 -3.99 0.47
C ARG A 151 -18.05 -3.06 -0.17
N GLU A 152 -17.96 -1.75 0.06
CA GLU A 152 -18.85 -0.77 -0.58
C GLU A 152 -18.66 -0.74 -2.10
N VAL A 153 -17.40 -0.73 -2.56
CA VAL A 153 -17.08 -0.80 -4.00
C VAL A 153 -17.67 -2.05 -4.64
N MET A 154 -17.45 -3.22 -4.05
CA MET A 154 -17.98 -4.49 -4.55
C MET A 154 -19.53 -4.50 -4.58
N ALA A 155 -20.17 -4.00 -3.52
CA ALA A 155 -21.63 -3.92 -3.45
C ALA A 155 -22.21 -3.00 -4.53
N LYS A 156 -21.56 -1.86 -4.82
CA LYS A 156 -21.99 -0.94 -5.87
C LYS A 156 -21.74 -1.52 -7.27
N ALA A 157 -20.58 -2.09 -7.51
CA ALA A 157 -20.22 -2.73 -8.77
C ALA A 157 -21.16 -3.87 -9.15
N SER A 158 -21.70 -4.59 -8.18
CA SER A 158 -22.64 -5.69 -8.43
C SER A 158 -23.93 -5.27 -9.13
N ALA A 159 -24.37 -4.01 -8.99
CA ALA A 159 -25.57 -3.49 -9.67
C ALA A 159 -25.43 -3.51 -11.20
N HIS A 160 -24.20 -3.41 -11.70
CA HIS A 160 -23.89 -3.41 -13.13
C HIS A 160 -23.14 -4.68 -13.58
N LEU A 161 -22.95 -5.65 -12.68
CA LEU A 161 -22.12 -6.85 -12.89
C LEU A 161 -20.66 -6.48 -13.25
N THR A 162 -20.20 -5.31 -12.82
CA THR A 162 -18.84 -4.83 -13.09
C THR A 162 -17.82 -5.66 -12.33
N PRO A 163 -16.82 -6.27 -13.01
CA PRO A 163 -15.73 -6.95 -12.33
C PRO A 163 -14.86 -5.97 -11.55
N VAL A 164 -14.36 -6.41 -10.38
CA VAL A 164 -13.53 -5.59 -9.50
C VAL A 164 -12.24 -6.31 -9.12
N THR A 165 -11.14 -5.56 -9.04
CA THR A 165 -9.95 -5.94 -8.28
C THR A 165 -9.88 -5.08 -7.02
N LEU A 166 -9.73 -5.72 -5.87
CA LEU A 166 -9.67 -5.08 -4.56
C LEU A 166 -8.31 -5.38 -3.93
N GLU A 167 -7.45 -4.37 -3.88
CA GLU A 167 -6.19 -4.37 -3.15
C GLU A 167 -6.43 -3.78 -1.76
N LEU A 168 -6.36 -4.62 -0.74
CA LEU A 168 -6.81 -4.30 0.61
C LEU A 168 -5.69 -4.49 1.62
N GLY A 169 -5.88 -3.91 2.80
CA GLY A 169 -5.00 -4.14 3.94
C GLY A 169 -5.24 -5.48 4.63
N GLY A 170 -4.34 -5.80 5.55
CA GLY A 170 -4.41 -7.02 6.34
C GLY A 170 -3.51 -6.93 7.58
N LYS A 171 -3.71 -7.86 8.52
CA LYS A 171 -2.87 -7.98 9.69
C LYS A 171 -1.75 -8.98 9.43
N SER A 172 -0.73 -8.52 8.69
CA SER A 172 0.36 -9.35 8.16
C SER A 172 1.33 -9.81 9.25
N PRO A 173 1.40 -11.11 9.59
CA PRO A 173 2.36 -11.62 10.56
C PRO A 173 3.77 -11.65 9.98
N CYS A 174 4.76 -11.33 10.81
CA CYS A 174 6.17 -11.60 10.52
C CYS A 174 6.64 -12.74 11.45
N ILE A 175 6.63 -13.96 10.94
CA ILE A 175 7.06 -15.14 11.69
C ILE A 175 8.59 -15.21 11.68
N VAL A 176 9.21 -15.30 12.87
CA VAL A 176 10.65 -15.43 13.03
C VAL A 176 10.98 -16.70 13.79
N GLU A 177 11.50 -17.68 13.06
CA GLU A 177 11.88 -18.99 13.57
C GLU A 177 13.30 -18.93 14.19
N LYS A 178 13.61 -19.80 15.16
CA LYS A 178 14.85 -19.76 15.96
C LYS A 178 16.14 -19.94 15.16
N SER A 179 16.09 -20.57 13.98
CA SER A 179 17.27 -20.69 13.09
C SER A 179 17.58 -19.41 12.31
N ALA A 180 16.71 -18.37 12.39
CA ALA A 180 16.85 -17.14 11.63
C ALA A 180 18.12 -16.37 12.04
N ASN A 181 18.78 -15.74 11.05
CA ASN A 181 19.80 -14.75 11.33
C ASN A 181 19.16 -13.46 11.90
N LEU A 182 19.14 -13.34 13.24
CA LEU A 182 18.41 -12.27 13.93
C LEU A 182 18.86 -10.86 13.55
N LYS A 183 20.16 -10.65 13.26
CA LYS A 183 20.68 -9.35 12.82
C LYS A 183 20.13 -8.97 11.45
N LEU A 184 20.04 -9.92 10.53
CA LEU A 184 19.47 -9.71 9.19
C LEU A 184 17.96 -9.56 9.26
N ALA A 185 17.27 -10.41 10.05
CA ALA A 185 15.84 -10.35 10.30
C ALA A 185 15.44 -8.96 10.85
N ALA A 186 16.08 -8.51 11.92
CA ALA A 186 15.82 -7.20 12.51
C ALA A 186 16.04 -6.05 11.51
N ARG A 187 17.09 -6.11 10.68
CA ARG A 187 17.33 -5.09 9.64
C ARG A 187 16.19 -5.01 8.63
N ARG A 188 15.69 -6.16 8.17
CA ARG A 188 14.58 -6.24 7.20
C ARG A 188 13.26 -5.84 7.83
N ILE A 189 12.99 -6.29 9.05
CA ILE A 189 11.77 -5.95 9.80
C ILE A 189 11.69 -4.44 10.03
N VAL A 190 12.78 -3.82 10.52
CA VAL A 190 12.82 -2.37 10.78
C VAL A 190 12.62 -1.57 9.48
N PHE A 191 13.25 -1.98 8.39
CA PHE A 191 13.03 -1.36 7.09
C PHE A 191 11.56 -1.50 6.64
N GLY A 192 11.02 -2.73 6.62
CA GLY A 192 9.66 -2.99 6.13
C GLY A 192 8.58 -2.38 7.02
N LYS A 193 8.80 -2.34 8.35
CA LYS A 193 7.81 -1.79 9.28
C LYS A 193 7.77 -0.27 9.30
N TYR A 194 8.92 0.40 9.24
CA TYR A 194 8.96 1.85 9.47
C TYR A 194 9.12 2.67 8.19
N LEU A 195 9.22 2.05 7.03
CA LEU A 195 9.05 2.70 5.74
C LEU A 195 7.67 3.36 5.69
N ASN A 196 7.60 4.59 5.18
CA ASN A 196 6.37 5.39 5.16
C ASN A 196 5.66 5.50 6.53
N CYS A 197 6.43 5.50 7.62
CA CYS A 197 5.92 5.45 9.00
C CYS A 197 4.97 4.27 9.25
N GLY A 198 5.18 3.13 8.60
CA GLY A 198 4.35 1.94 8.72
C GLY A 198 3.00 2.00 8.02
N GLN A 199 2.75 3.04 7.24
CA GLN A 199 1.51 3.21 6.47
C GLN A 199 1.56 2.44 5.15
N THR A 200 1.75 1.11 5.25
CA THR A 200 2.00 0.21 4.13
C THR A 200 1.22 -1.08 4.32
N CYS A 201 0.41 -1.45 3.33
CA CYS A 201 -0.45 -2.65 3.37
C CYS A 201 0.32 -3.97 3.50
N VAL A 202 1.57 -4.00 3.06
CA VAL A 202 2.48 -5.16 3.15
C VAL A 202 3.53 -5.03 4.26
N ALA A 203 3.40 -4.04 5.15
CA ALA A 203 4.30 -3.92 6.31
C ALA A 203 4.11 -5.10 7.26
N PRO A 204 5.17 -5.55 7.94
CA PRO A 204 5.01 -6.41 9.11
C PRO A 204 4.08 -5.74 10.12
N ASP A 205 2.87 -6.26 10.30
CA ASP A 205 1.93 -5.62 11.23
C ASP A 205 2.27 -5.99 12.67
N TYR A 206 2.71 -7.23 12.89
CA TYR A 206 3.25 -7.71 14.15
C TYR A 206 4.35 -8.77 13.93
N ILE A 207 5.18 -8.97 14.93
CA ILE A 207 6.13 -10.08 14.98
C ILE A 207 5.50 -11.23 15.75
N TYR A 208 5.64 -12.45 15.23
CA TYR A 208 5.33 -13.68 15.93
C TYR A 208 6.58 -14.56 15.90
N CYS A 209 7.33 -14.63 17.01
CA CYS A 209 8.63 -15.27 17.04
C CYS A 209 8.71 -16.40 18.07
N ASP A 210 9.66 -17.30 17.84
CA ASP A 210 10.01 -18.30 18.85
C ASP A 210 10.40 -17.60 20.16
N LYS A 211 9.87 -18.08 21.29
CA LYS A 211 10.07 -17.49 22.62
C LYS A 211 11.54 -17.41 23.03
N GLU A 212 12.36 -18.39 22.59
CA GLU A 212 13.79 -18.47 22.96
C GLU A 212 14.62 -17.31 22.36
N ILE A 213 14.18 -16.75 21.24
CA ILE A 213 14.91 -15.69 20.53
C ILE A 213 14.33 -14.29 20.75
N LYS A 214 13.18 -14.14 21.40
CA LYS A 214 12.45 -12.88 21.53
C LYS A 214 13.31 -11.72 22.01
N ASP A 215 13.99 -11.90 23.14
CA ASP A 215 14.75 -10.83 23.78
C ASP A 215 15.95 -10.37 22.92
N GLU A 216 16.63 -11.31 22.28
CA GLU A 216 17.71 -10.98 21.34
C GLU A 216 17.16 -10.29 20.09
N LEU A 217 16.06 -10.75 19.55
CA LEU A 217 15.42 -10.12 18.39
C LEU A 217 15.02 -8.68 18.70
N ILE A 218 14.38 -8.42 19.84
CA ILE A 218 14.04 -7.06 20.29
C ILE A 218 15.30 -6.18 20.40
N ARG A 219 16.36 -6.70 21.01
CA ARG A 219 17.64 -5.97 21.10
C ARG A 219 18.22 -5.62 19.72
N GLN A 220 18.15 -6.54 18.77
CA GLN A 220 18.62 -6.29 17.41
C GLN A 220 17.72 -5.27 16.68
N ILE A 221 16.40 -5.31 16.88
CA ILE A 221 15.44 -4.34 16.34
C ILE A 221 15.76 -2.93 16.88
N GLN A 222 15.93 -2.77 18.19
CA GLN A 222 16.29 -1.49 18.82
C GLN A 222 17.60 -0.91 18.24
N LYS A 223 18.64 -1.76 18.04
CA LYS A 223 19.88 -1.36 17.37
C LYS A 223 19.65 -0.89 15.94
N GLN A 224 18.79 -1.57 15.20
CA GLN A 224 18.48 -1.20 13.82
C GLN A 224 17.65 0.09 13.75
N ILE A 225 16.69 0.30 14.64
CA ILE A 225 15.94 1.56 14.75
C ILE A 225 16.90 2.72 14.98
N LYS A 226 17.78 2.60 15.97
CA LYS A 226 18.79 3.63 16.25
C LYS A 226 19.73 3.87 15.06
N LYS A 227 20.11 2.81 14.34
CA LYS A 227 21.01 2.93 13.18
C LYS A 227 20.33 3.62 11.99
N GLN A 228 19.04 3.34 11.72
CA GLN A 228 18.32 3.82 10.53
C GLN A 228 17.68 5.20 10.76
N PHE A 229 17.20 5.48 11.98
CA PHE A 229 16.43 6.70 12.27
C PHE A 229 17.15 7.65 13.25
N GLY A 230 18.24 7.21 13.89
CA GLY A 230 18.95 7.99 14.90
C GLY A 230 18.39 7.79 16.32
N SER A 231 18.97 8.51 17.29
CA SER A 231 18.51 8.48 18.69
C SER A 231 17.25 9.30 18.95
N THR A 232 16.95 10.24 18.07
CA THR A 232 15.78 11.14 18.12
C THR A 232 15.03 11.10 16.78
N PRO A 233 14.26 10.03 16.48
CA PRO A 233 13.62 9.84 15.17
C PRO A 233 12.71 11.00 14.74
N LEU A 234 12.00 11.63 15.67
CA LEU A 234 11.11 12.77 15.39
C LEU A 234 11.87 14.01 14.88
N ASN A 235 13.17 14.13 15.15
CA ASN A 235 14.01 15.22 14.63
C ASN A 235 14.71 14.84 13.32
N ASN A 236 14.53 13.61 12.84
CA ASN A 236 15.13 13.17 11.59
C ASN A 236 14.34 13.71 10.39
N LYS A 237 14.96 14.57 9.57
CA LYS A 237 14.35 15.21 8.40
C LYS A 237 13.88 14.23 7.30
N ASN A 238 14.37 12.99 7.37
CA ASN A 238 13.99 11.92 6.43
C ASN A 238 12.92 10.99 7.00
N TYR A 239 12.47 11.21 8.25
CA TYR A 239 11.38 10.45 8.83
C TYR A 239 10.06 11.15 8.54
N GLY A 240 9.11 10.41 7.96
CA GLY A 240 7.83 10.95 7.53
C GLY A 240 6.84 11.28 8.66
N LYS A 241 5.59 11.38 8.32
CA LYS A 241 4.49 11.67 9.25
C LYS A 241 3.26 10.82 8.94
N ILE A 242 2.34 10.74 9.88
CA ILE A 242 1.01 10.16 9.67
C ILE A 242 0.18 11.13 8.84
N ILE A 243 -0.61 10.60 7.92
CA ILE A 243 -1.30 11.38 6.89
C ILE A 243 -2.22 12.49 7.45
N ASN A 244 -2.91 12.24 8.55
CA ASN A 244 -3.82 13.20 9.17
C ASN A 244 -4.05 12.91 10.66
N GLU A 245 -4.71 13.86 11.37
CA GLU A 245 -5.01 13.79 12.80
C GLU A 245 -5.86 12.56 13.18
N LYS A 246 -6.83 12.19 12.35
CA LYS A 246 -7.70 11.03 12.60
C LYS A 246 -6.86 9.75 12.71
N HIS A 247 -5.97 9.51 11.75
CA HIS A 247 -5.10 8.34 11.74
C HIS A 247 -4.01 8.44 12.82
N PHE A 248 -3.48 9.63 13.08
CA PHE A 248 -2.54 9.86 14.17
C PHE A 248 -3.16 9.46 15.52
N THR A 249 -4.33 9.99 15.85
CA THR A 249 -5.04 9.68 17.10
C THR A 249 -5.36 8.20 17.23
N ARG A 250 -5.85 7.57 16.14
CA ARG A 250 -6.13 6.13 16.11
C ARG A 250 -4.88 5.31 16.45
N ILE A 251 -3.75 5.59 15.79
CA ILE A 251 -2.51 4.83 16.00
C ILE A 251 -1.93 5.11 17.38
N HIS A 252 -1.94 6.36 17.83
CA HIS A 252 -1.46 6.75 19.15
C HIS A 252 -2.21 6.01 20.27
N ASN A 253 -3.52 5.86 20.14
CA ASN A 253 -4.35 5.15 21.11
C ASN A 253 -4.13 3.62 21.13
N LEU A 254 -3.41 3.05 20.16
CA LEU A 254 -3.01 1.63 20.18
C LEU A 254 -1.75 1.38 21.03
N ILE A 255 -1.05 2.44 21.44
CA ILE A 255 0.19 2.32 22.21
C ILE A 255 -0.15 2.22 23.69
N ASP A 256 0.08 1.05 24.28
CA ASP A 256 0.06 0.86 25.74
C ASP A 256 1.45 1.23 26.30
N PRO A 257 1.57 2.33 27.06
CA PRO A 257 2.86 2.78 27.59
C PRO A 257 3.57 1.73 28.47
N ASN A 258 2.81 0.83 29.13
CA ASN A 258 3.38 -0.22 29.99
C ASN A 258 4.03 -1.35 29.19
N LYS A 259 3.74 -1.45 27.89
CA LYS A 259 4.25 -2.49 26.98
C LYS A 259 5.32 -1.95 26.03
N VAL A 260 5.60 -0.65 26.05
CA VAL A 260 6.62 -0.04 25.18
C VAL A 260 8.02 -0.39 25.68
N VAL A 261 8.81 -0.99 24.79
CA VAL A 261 10.23 -1.29 25.06
C VAL A 261 11.20 -0.44 24.24
N CYS A 262 10.67 0.30 23.25
CA CYS A 262 11.42 1.26 22.43
C CYS A 262 10.45 2.24 21.78
N GLY A 263 10.80 3.51 21.70
CA GLY A 263 9.97 4.56 21.11
C GLY A 263 8.84 5.00 22.06
N GLY A 264 7.63 5.13 21.53
CA GLY A 264 6.46 5.62 22.27
C GLY A 264 6.27 7.14 22.19
N ASP A 265 7.31 7.88 21.82
CA ASP A 265 7.21 9.34 21.68
C ASP A 265 6.37 9.72 20.46
N SER A 266 5.64 10.82 20.60
CA SER A 266 4.82 11.35 19.50
C SER A 266 4.76 12.87 19.53
N ASN A 267 4.48 13.47 18.38
CA ASN A 267 4.27 14.91 18.25
C ASN A 267 2.99 15.16 17.43
N PRO A 268 1.87 15.52 18.08
CA PRO A 268 0.62 15.79 17.37
C PRO A 268 0.69 17.02 16.44
N GLY A 269 1.56 18.00 16.75
CA GLY A 269 1.73 19.21 15.92
C GLY A 269 2.38 18.91 14.57
N THR A 270 3.21 17.85 14.48
CA THR A 270 3.84 17.39 13.23
C THR A 270 3.23 16.09 12.72
N LEU A 271 2.26 15.52 13.42
CA LEU A 271 1.63 14.22 13.13
C LEU A 271 2.64 13.06 13.09
N GLN A 272 3.69 13.12 13.90
CA GLN A 272 4.74 12.11 13.94
C GLN A 272 4.59 11.20 15.17
N ILE A 273 4.78 9.91 14.96
CA ILE A 273 4.90 8.89 16.01
C ILE A 273 6.25 8.20 15.79
N ALA A 274 7.08 8.12 16.81
CA ALA A 274 8.40 7.47 16.72
C ALA A 274 8.26 5.97 16.40
N PRO A 275 9.25 5.35 15.76
CA PRO A 275 9.33 3.90 15.66
C PRO A 275 9.18 3.26 17.03
N THR A 276 8.07 2.55 17.24
CA THR A 276 7.67 2.02 18.55
C THR A 276 7.64 0.50 18.51
N VAL A 277 8.23 -0.13 19.52
CA VAL A 277 8.19 -1.58 19.73
C VAL A 277 7.48 -1.87 21.06
N MET A 278 6.53 -2.78 21.03
CA MET A 278 5.79 -3.23 22.21
C MET A 278 6.07 -4.72 22.47
N ASP A 279 6.38 -5.06 23.73
CA ASP A 279 6.53 -6.43 24.22
C ASP A 279 5.36 -6.81 25.15
N HIS A 280 5.28 -8.06 25.56
CA HIS A 280 4.19 -8.60 26.38
C HIS A 280 2.79 -8.35 25.80
N VAL A 281 2.71 -8.32 24.48
CA VAL A 281 1.46 -8.16 23.75
C VAL A 281 0.77 -9.52 23.60
N THR A 282 -0.54 -9.53 23.75
CA THR A 282 -1.41 -10.69 23.53
C THR A 282 -2.36 -10.43 22.35
N PHE A 283 -2.95 -11.48 21.79
CA PHE A 283 -3.94 -11.35 20.72
C PHE A 283 -5.21 -10.58 21.13
N GLN A 284 -5.43 -10.37 22.43
CA GLN A 284 -6.57 -9.63 22.98
C GLN A 284 -6.31 -8.13 23.11
N ASP A 285 -5.06 -7.69 22.99
CA ASP A 285 -4.72 -6.27 23.10
C ASP A 285 -5.31 -5.46 21.92
N ALA A 286 -5.61 -4.19 22.17
CA ALA A 286 -6.19 -3.29 21.17
C ALA A 286 -5.36 -3.20 19.88
N VAL A 287 -4.03 -3.21 20.01
CA VAL A 287 -3.09 -3.16 18.88
C VAL A 287 -3.17 -4.40 17.97
N MET A 288 -3.80 -5.49 18.44
CA MET A 288 -3.96 -6.73 17.69
C MET A 288 -5.35 -6.91 17.04
N GLN A 289 -6.32 -6.03 17.32
CA GLN A 289 -7.71 -6.19 16.86
C GLN A 289 -7.92 -5.75 15.41
N GLU A 290 -7.10 -4.84 14.91
CA GLU A 290 -7.15 -4.34 13.53
C GLU A 290 -5.76 -4.13 12.95
N GLU A 291 -5.67 -3.88 11.62
CA GLU A 291 -4.44 -3.45 10.98
C GLU A 291 -3.93 -2.14 11.59
N ILE A 292 -2.67 -2.11 12.00
CA ILE A 292 -2.08 -0.94 12.66
C ILE A 292 -1.91 0.23 11.70
N PHE A 293 -1.38 -0.03 10.51
CA PHE A 293 -1.09 0.97 9.47
C PHE A 293 -0.35 2.19 10.01
N GLY A 294 0.69 1.91 10.81
CA GLY A 294 1.48 2.91 11.53
C GLY A 294 2.76 2.33 12.14
N PRO A 295 3.61 3.19 12.76
CA PRO A 295 4.95 2.82 13.20
C PRO A 295 4.97 2.13 14.58
N VAL A 296 4.01 1.27 14.85
CA VAL A 296 3.92 0.48 16.09
C VAL A 296 4.08 -0.99 15.75
N LEU A 297 5.03 -1.66 16.40
CA LEU A 297 5.41 -3.05 16.16
C LEU A 297 5.23 -3.88 17.42
N PRO A 298 4.10 -4.57 17.59
CA PRO A 298 3.92 -5.53 18.68
C PRO A 298 4.71 -6.82 18.41
N VAL A 299 5.25 -7.40 19.51
CA VAL A 299 5.98 -8.66 19.49
C VAL A 299 5.25 -9.69 20.34
N LEU A 300 4.86 -10.79 19.71
CA LEU A 300 4.24 -11.96 20.32
C LEU A 300 5.16 -13.17 20.14
N THR A 301 4.96 -14.19 20.97
CA THR A 301 5.74 -15.42 20.94
C THR A 301 4.90 -16.66 20.75
N TYR A 302 5.51 -17.68 20.18
CA TYR A 302 4.98 -19.05 20.10
C TYR A 302 5.96 -20.04 20.73
N ASP A 303 5.47 -21.20 21.15
CA ASP A 303 6.25 -22.29 21.72
C ASP A 303 6.78 -23.26 20.65
N SER A 304 6.04 -23.42 19.56
CA SER A 304 6.44 -24.28 18.45
C SER A 304 6.01 -23.69 17.11
N LEU A 305 6.71 -24.03 16.01
CA LEU A 305 6.37 -23.57 14.68
C LEU A 305 5.00 -24.11 14.23
N ASP A 306 4.61 -25.28 14.68
CA ASP A 306 3.29 -25.86 14.38
C ASP A 306 2.16 -25.03 15.00
N GLU A 307 2.39 -24.45 16.18
CA GLU A 307 1.44 -23.49 16.78
C GLU A 307 1.30 -22.22 15.93
N ALA A 308 2.44 -21.71 15.43
CA ALA A 308 2.46 -20.49 14.62
C ALA A 308 1.78 -20.67 13.27
#